data_06f3f01d03a742a3af52b52b37a2e95c
#
_entry.id   06f3f01d03a742a3af52b52b37a2e95c
#
_cell.length_a   1.000
_cell.length_b   1.000
_cell.length_c   1.000
_cell.angle_alpha   90.00
_cell.angle_beta   90.00
_cell.angle_gamma   90.00
#
_symmetry.space_group_name_H-M   'P 1'
#
loop_
_entity.id
_entity.type
_entity.pdbx_description
1 polymer ?
#
loop_
_entity_poly.entity_id
_entity_poly.type
_entity_poly.pdbx_seq_one_letter_code
_entity_poly.pdbx_strand_id
1 'polypeptide(L)'
;GSASISPGVLNGVFDSTATSGLHVIASTVAQSEVVMVPIGIRAAPAAGDPVFMGEFVQLGYHAVEEGGAIFANIPFGEWDVSDLLSHSRSKPWGVLIHAKAARTAANTAVGIDDYGAATALGGYMMYQIFAGDGTATITIEDASTNTNPNFAALTGATTGELDCSSVQKGVVDLTATRAVKRYLRWQLSLNTATTVTFALAFCRTITVGF
;
A
#
# COMPACT_ATOMS: atom_id res chain seq x y z
N GLY A 1 2.53 7.64 26.96
CA GLY A 1 3.24 8.41 25.94
C GLY A 1 2.46 8.38 24.66
N SER A 2 2.02 9.53 24.16
CA SER A 2 1.38 9.64 22.86
C SER A 2 2.42 9.43 21.77
N ALA A 3 2.25 8.44 20.91
CA ALA A 3 2.98 8.37 19.66
C ALA A 3 2.43 9.47 18.74
N SER A 4 3.21 10.51 18.50
CA SER A 4 2.88 11.45 17.44
C SER A 4 3.54 10.95 16.16
N ILE A 5 2.75 10.65 15.15
CA ILE A 5 3.28 10.45 13.81
C ILE A 5 3.42 11.84 13.19
N SER A 6 4.65 12.20 12.88
CA SER A 6 4.91 13.47 12.21
C SER A 6 4.33 13.44 10.81
N PRO A 7 3.59 14.46 10.36
CA PRO A 7 3.12 14.51 8.99
C PRO A 7 4.30 14.40 8.03
N GLY A 8 4.16 13.53 7.07
CA GLY A 8 5.13 13.38 5.99
C GLY A 8 5.04 14.55 5.01
N VAL A 9 6.14 14.86 4.36
CA VAL A 9 6.18 15.82 3.26
C VAL A 9 6.68 15.11 2.02
N LEU A 10 5.89 15.13 0.96
CA LEU A 10 6.34 14.69 -0.35
C LEU A 10 6.95 15.87 -1.08
N ASN A 11 8.24 15.79 -1.39
CA ASN A 11 8.92 16.77 -2.23
C ASN A 11 9.14 16.16 -3.61
N GLY A 12 8.78 16.90 -4.65
CA GLY A 12 8.97 16.49 -6.03
C GLY A 12 9.32 17.67 -6.91
N VAL A 13 9.94 17.42 -8.05
CA VAL A 13 10.16 18.46 -9.07
C VAL A 13 8.82 18.97 -9.56
N PHE A 14 8.69 20.29 -9.67
CA PHE A 14 7.49 20.91 -10.21
C PHE A 14 7.27 20.47 -11.66
N ASP A 15 6.13 19.87 -11.91
CA ASP A 15 5.69 19.42 -13.23
C ASP A 15 4.26 19.91 -13.47
N SER A 16 4.09 20.77 -14.44
CA SER A 16 2.81 21.34 -14.85
C SER A 16 2.20 20.65 -16.08
N THR A 17 2.68 19.46 -16.45
CA THR A 17 2.11 18.69 -17.55
C THR A 17 0.61 18.50 -17.33
N ALA A 18 -0.19 18.89 -18.32
CA ALA A 18 -1.65 18.79 -18.23
C ALA A 18 -2.09 17.36 -17.93
N THR A 19 -3.02 17.21 -17.00
CA THR A 19 -3.64 15.96 -16.54
C THR A 19 -2.77 14.98 -15.73
N SER A 20 -1.45 15.02 -15.85
CA SER A 20 -0.54 14.05 -15.21
C SER A 20 0.58 14.68 -14.39
N GLY A 21 0.81 15.99 -14.55
CA GLY A 21 1.85 16.69 -13.81
C GLY A 21 1.56 16.76 -12.32
N LEU A 22 2.60 16.69 -11.50
CA LEU A 22 2.49 16.74 -10.04
C LEU A 22 1.73 17.99 -9.57
N HIS A 23 1.94 19.14 -10.23
CA HIS A 23 1.21 20.38 -9.94
C HIS A 23 -0.31 20.23 -10.12
N VAL A 24 -0.73 19.65 -11.23
CA VAL A 24 -2.16 19.48 -11.56
C VAL A 24 -2.85 18.56 -10.55
N ILE A 25 -2.18 17.47 -10.18
CA ILE A 25 -2.71 16.49 -9.22
C ILE A 25 -2.75 17.10 -7.81
N ALA A 26 -1.66 17.73 -7.37
CA ALA A 26 -1.50 18.20 -6.01
C ALA A 26 -2.22 19.54 -5.73
N SER A 27 -2.54 20.32 -6.75
CA SER A 27 -3.34 21.56 -6.60
C SER A 27 -4.83 21.30 -6.39
N THR A 28 -5.29 20.08 -6.63
CA THR A 28 -6.67 19.66 -6.36
C THR A 28 -6.84 19.41 -4.87
N VAL A 29 -7.79 20.08 -4.24
CA VAL A 29 -7.94 20.17 -2.76
C VAL A 29 -8.21 18.82 -2.10
N ALA A 30 -7.51 18.62 -0.99
CA ALA A 30 -7.75 17.74 0.16
C ALA A 30 -8.73 16.57 -0.05
N GLN A 31 -8.21 15.45 -0.50
CA GLN A 31 -8.89 14.16 -0.40
C GLN A 31 -8.03 13.20 0.43
N SER A 32 -8.65 12.21 1.07
CA SER A 32 -7.87 11.14 1.68
C SER A 32 -7.14 10.36 0.59
N GLU A 33 -5.86 10.15 0.79
CA GLU A 33 -4.99 9.48 -0.15
C GLU A 33 -4.40 8.21 0.47
N VAL A 34 -4.55 7.09 -0.21
CA VAL A 34 -3.80 5.88 0.11
C VAL A 34 -2.37 6.07 -0.40
N VAL A 35 -1.44 6.11 0.53
CA VAL A 35 -0.02 6.36 0.24
C VAL A 35 0.79 5.12 0.54
N MET A 36 1.54 4.66 -0.44
CA MET A 36 2.53 3.59 -0.31
C MET A 36 3.86 4.09 -0.86
N VAL A 37 4.82 4.30 0.02
CA VAL A 37 6.17 4.75 -0.35
C VAL A 37 7.16 3.63 -0.06
N PRO A 38 7.57 2.84 -1.04
CA PRO A 38 8.64 1.86 -0.86
C PRO A 38 9.95 2.56 -0.51
N ILE A 39 10.64 2.05 0.50
CA ILE A 39 11.91 2.60 0.96
C ILE A 39 12.99 1.54 0.77
N GLY A 40 14.02 1.88 0.01
CA GLY A 40 15.12 0.98 -0.26
C GLY A 40 16.24 1.66 -1.02
N ILE A 41 17.38 0.96 -1.11
CA ILE A 41 18.57 1.40 -1.85
C ILE A 41 18.56 0.95 -3.32
N ARG A 42 17.45 0.39 -3.78
CA ARG A 42 17.31 -0.15 -5.13
C ARG A 42 16.89 0.94 -6.11
N ALA A 43 17.33 0.80 -7.35
CA ALA A 43 16.88 1.67 -8.44
C ALA A 43 15.38 1.55 -8.75
N ALA A 44 14.78 0.38 -8.42
CA ALA A 44 13.35 0.14 -8.54
C ALA A 44 12.84 -0.66 -7.32
N PRO A 45 11.62 -0.38 -6.82
CA PRO A 45 11.03 -1.15 -5.74
C PRO A 45 10.86 -2.63 -6.10
N ALA A 46 11.08 -3.50 -5.13
CA ALA A 46 10.89 -4.94 -5.27
C ALA A 46 10.05 -5.51 -4.12
N ALA A 47 9.43 -6.67 -4.36
CA ALA A 47 8.74 -7.38 -3.29
C ALA A 47 9.71 -7.68 -2.13
N GLY A 48 9.27 -7.44 -0.90
CA GLY A 48 10.08 -7.53 0.31
C GLY A 48 10.69 -6.20 0.76
N ASP A 49 10.64 -5.14 -0.04
CA ASP A 49 11.12 -3.83 0.41
C ASP A 49 10.19 -3.26 1.49
N PRO A 50 10.74 -2.55 2.51
CA PRO A 50 9.93 -1.86 3.48
C PRO A 50 9.14 -0.74 2.81
N VAL A 51 7.90 -0.56 3.25
CA VAL A 51 6.99 0.45 2.72
C VAL A 51 6.46 1.29 3.86
N PHE A 52 6.57 2.61 3.72
CA PHE A 52 5.77 3.53 4.50
C PHE A 52 4.38 3.58 3.86
N MET A 53 3.35 3.26 4.63
CA MET A 53 1.99 3.13 4.12
C MET A 53 0.98 3.67 5.13
N GLY A 54 -0.08 4.25 4.63
CA GLY A 54 -1.14 4.82 5.43
C GLY A 54 -2.19 5.50 4.57
N GLU A 55 -3.25 5.89 5.21
CA GLU A 55 -4.27 6.77 4.65
C GLU A 55 -4.04 8.17 5.19
N PHE A 56 -3.79 9.12 4.30
CA PHE A 56 -3.41 10.48 4.66
C PHE A 56 -4.30 11.50 3.97
N VAL A 57 -4.35 12.69 4.53
CA VAL A 57 -4.95 13.87 3.92
C VAL A 57 -3.86 14.81 3.48
N GLN A 58 -3.96 15.30 2.26
CA GLN A 58 -3.13 16.42 1.82
C GLN A 58 -3.52 17.69 2.59
N LEU A 59 -2.58 18.23 3.36
CA LEU A 59 -2.79 19.43 4.17
C LEU A 59 -2.52 20.74 3.43
N GLY A 60 -1.87 20.66 2.29
CA GLY A 60 -1.56 21.82 1.47
C GLY A 60 -0.72 21.46 0.25
N TYR A 61 -0.44 22.50 -0.55
CA TYR A 61 0.46 22.43 -1.67
C TYR A 61 1.24 23.73 -1.75
N HIS A 62 2.56 23.63 -1.76
CA HIS A 62 3.44 24.77 -1.86
C HIS A 62 4.46 24.56 -2.97
N ALA A 63 4.64 25.58 -3.81
CA ALA A 63 5.78 25.63 -4.73
C ALA A 63 6.93 26.34 -4.01
N VAL A 64 8.08 25.69 -3.93
CA VAL A 64 9.28 26.20 -3.25
C VAL A 64 10.41 26.27 -4.26
N GLU A 65 11.08 27.42 -4.35
CA GLU A 65 12.29 27.55 -5.15
C GLU A 65 13.52 27.22 -4.27
N GLU A 66 14.33 26.31 -4.75
CA GLU A 66 15.60 25.95 -4.11
C GLU A 66 16.67 25.67 -5.18
N GLY A 67 17.78 26.37 -5.12
CA GLY A 67 18.90 26.16 -6.04
C GLY A 67 18.59 26.43 -7.51
N GLY A 68 17.62 27.30 -7.83
CA GLY A 68 17.19 27.62 -9.21
C GLY A 68 16.22 26.60 -9.81
N ALA A 69 15.74 25.64 -9.02
CA ALA A 69 14.67 24.71 -9.42
C ALA A 69 13.42 24.94 -8.56
N ILE A 70 12.26 24.71 -9.14
CA ILE A 70 10.97 24.77 -8.43
C ILE A 70 10.59 23.35 -8.00
N PHE A 71 10.32 23.19 -6.72
CA PHE A 71 9.86 21.94 -6.13
C PHE A 71 8.41 22.07 -5.65
N ALA A 72 7.67 21.00 -5.81
CA ALA A 72 6.38 20.84 -5.15
C ALA A 72 6.61 20.28 -3.75
N ASN A 73 6.07 20.97 -2.75
CA ASN A 73 6.07 20.52 -1.36
C ASN A 73 4.62 20.25 -0.96
N ILE A 74 4.32 18.98 -0.63
CA ILE A 74 2.97 18.51 -0.35
C ILE A 74 2.96 17.90 1.05
N PRO A 75 2.54 18.65 2.08
CA PRO A 75 2.39 18.13 3.42
C PRO A 75 1.18 17.21 3.51
N PHE A 76 1.36 16.07 4.16
CA PHE A 76 0.31 15.11 4.47
C PHE A 76 0.12 15.00 5.97
N GLY A 77 -1.13 14.92 6.41
CA GLY A 77 -1.54 14.57 7.76
C GLY A 77 -2.32 13.27 7.77
N GLU A 78 -2.42 12.64 8.93
CA GLU A 78 -3.26 11.47 9.08
C GLU A 78 -4.73 11.83 8.94
N TRP A 79 -5.48 10.97 8.27
CA TRP A 79 -6.91 11.19 8.02
C TRP A 79 -7.74 11.08 9.30
N ASP A 80 -7.43 10.11 10.15
CA ASP A 80 -8.21 9.87 11.37
C ASP A 80 -7.34 9.32 12.51
N VAL A 81 -7.16 10.16 13.53
CA VAL A 81 -6.42 9.79 14.75
C VAL A 81 -7.21 8.77 15.60
N SER A 82 -8.54 8.69 15.45
CA SER A 82 -9.37 7.76 16.21
C SER A 82 -9.22 6.32 15.71
N ASP A 83 -8.98 6.13 14.43
CA ASP A 83 -8.73 4.81 13.82
C ASP A 83 -7.38 4.23 14.23
N LEU A 84 -6.38 5.06 14.54
CA LEU A 84 -5.10 4.62 15.08
C LEU A 84 -5.22 3.95 16.44
N LEU A 85 -6.21 4.30 17.24
CA LEU A 85 -6.42 3.76 18.58
C LEU A 85 -7.33 2.53 18.59
N SER A 86 -8.17 2.37 17.60
CA SER A 86 -9.20 1.33 17.55
C SER A 86 -8.88 0.18 16.59
N HIS A 87 -7.99 0.36 15.63
CA HIS A 87 -7.73 -0.59 14.56
C HIS A 87 -6.25 -0.99 14.45
N SER A 88 -6.04 -2.03 13.70
CA SER A 88 -4.75 -2.66 13.41
C SER A 88 -3.71 -1.77 12.70
N ARG A 89 -4.01 -0.51 12.45
CA ARG A 89 -3.16 0.45 11.70
C ARG A 89 -2.13 1.20 12.55
N SER A 90 -1.79 0.69 13.71
CA SER A 90 -0.88 1.38 14.67
C SER A 90 0.55 1.58 14.18
N LYS A 91 0.89 1.11 13.00
CA LYS A 91 2.23 1.29 12.40
C LYS A 91 2.12 1.63 10.91
N PRO A 92 2.80 2.69 10.47
CA PRO A 92 2.85 3.06 9.06
C PRO A 92 3.89 2.25 8.26
N TRP A 93 4.51 1.23 8.85
CA TRP A 93 5.57 0.46 8.21
C TRP A 93 5.11 -0.95 7.90
N GLY A 94 5.03 -1.24 6.64
CA GLY A 94 4.72 -2.56 6.10
C GLY A 94 5.80 -3.07 5.16
N VAL A 95 5.42 -4.01 4.33
CA VAL A 95 6.27 -4.64 3.33
C VAL A 95 5.57 -4.62 1.97
N LEU A 96 6.33 -4.38 0.91
CA LEU A 96 5.84 -4.45 -0.45
C LEU A 96 5.64 -5.91 -0.85
N ILE A 97 4.39 -6.32 -1.04
CA ILE A 97 4.04 -7.68 -1.50
C ILE A 97 4.18 -7.79 -3.00
N HIS A 98 3.81 -6.72 -3.73
CA HIS A 98 3.91 -6.63 -5.17
C HIS A 98 4.27 -5.21 -5.59
N ALA A 99 5.42 -5.07 -6.24
CA ALA A 99 5.79 -3.80 -6.88
C ALA A 99 4.93 -3.54 -8.11
N LYS A 100 4.73 -2.27 -8.47
CA LYS A 100 3.96 -1.88 -9.66
C LYS A 100 4.41 -2.68 -10.89
N ALA A 101 3.56 -3.58 -11.36
CA ALA A 101 3.79 -4.35 -12.58
C ALA A 101 2.45 -4.86 -13.14
N ALA A 102 2.41 -5.06 -14.46
CA ALA A 102 1.30 -5.70 -15.13
C ALA A 102 1.31 -7.22 -14.86
N ARG A 103 0.12 -7.79 -14.65
CA ARG A 103 -0.08 -9.23 -14.44
C ARG A 103 -1.25 -9.73 -15.27
N THR A 104 -1.04 -10.92 -15.86
CA THR A 104 -1.99 -11.61 -16.73
C THR A 104 -2.34 -13.00 -16.21
N ALA A 105 -1.87 -13.37 -15.02
CA ALA A 105 -2.10 -14.65 -14.40
C ALA A 105 -1.94 -14.57 -12.87
N ALA A 106 -2.48 -15.58 -12.19
CA ALA A 106 -2.26 -15.81 -10.76
C ALA A 106 -0.77 -16.03 -10.44
N ASN A 107 -0.39 -15.68 -9.21
CA ASN A 107 0.96 -15.90 -8.72
C ASN A 107 1.16 -17.36 -8.32
N THR A 108 2.17 -18.00 -8.87
CA THR A 108 2.61 -19.35 -8.49
C THR A 108 3.96 -19.38 -7.79
N ALA A 109 4.59 -18.21 -7.60
CA ALA A 109 5.87 -18.09 -6.93
C ALA A 109 5.74 -18.30 -5.41
N VAL A 110 6.88 -18.43 -4.75
CA VAL A 110 6.97 -18.38 -3.29
C VAL A 110 6.63 -16.98 -2.78
N GLY A 111 6.29 -16.89 -1.50
CA GLY A 111 6.00 -15.62 -0.84
C GLY A 111 7.26 -14.87 -0.42
N ILE A 112 7.05 -13.72 0.16
CA ILE A 112 8.07 -12.94 0.85
C ILE A 112 8.02 -13.21 2.35
N ASP A 113 9.16 -13.08 3.01
CA ASP A 113 9.26 -12.96 4.46
C ASP A 113 9.13 -11.47 4.82
N ASP A 114 8.12 -11.12 5.60
CA ASP A 114 7.90 -9.75 6.03
C ASP A 114 8.57 -9.43 7.38
N TYR A 115 9.83 -9.86 7.52
CA TYR A 115 10.63 -9.71 8.74
C TYR A 115 10.26 -10.66 9.88
N GLY A 116 9.62 -11.77 9.57
CA GLY A 116 9.82 -13.00 10.31
C GLY A 116 8.83 -13.37 11.38
N ALA A 117 7.92 -12.55 11.79
CA ALA A 117 7.03 -12.95 12.88
C ALA A 117 5.60 -13.22 12.39
N ALA A 118 5.08 -14.41 12.64
CA ALA A 118 3.64 -14.62 12.65
C ALA A 118 3.00 -13.74 13.74
N THR A 119 1.82 -13.19 13.47
CA THR A 119 1.05 -12.44 14.46
C THR A 119 -0.34 -13.04 14.62
N ALA A 120 -0.94 -12.86 15.78
CA ALA A 120 -2.35 -13.16 16.04
C ALA A 120 -3.22 -11.89 16.07
N LEU A 121 -2.67 -10.74 15.64
CA LEU A 121 -3.29 -9.42 15.83
C LEU A 121 -3.78 -8.78 14.53
N GLY A 122 -3.81 -9.55 13.45
CA GLY A 122 -4.25 -9.04 12.15
C GLY A 122 -3.23 -8.17 11.44
N GLY A 123 -3.72 -7.18 10.75
CA GLY A 123 -2.96 -6.26 9.92
C GLY A 123 -3.88 -5.58 8.92
N TYR A 124 -3.29 -4.90 7.97
CA TYR A 124 -4.03 -4.29 6.87
C TYR A 124 -3.23 -4.37 5.57
N MET A 125 -3.93 -4.45 4.46
CA MET A 125 -3.33 -4.35 3.13
C MET A 125 -3.73 -3.04 2.47
N MET A 126 -2.82 -2.50 1.67
CA MET A 126 -3.08 -1.39 0.77
C MET A 126 -2.83 -1.82 -0.65
N TYR A 127 -3.71 -1.40 -1.55
CA TYR A 127 -3.57 -1.67 -2.97
C TYR A 127 -3.76 -0.41 -3.81
N GLN A 128 -3.15 -0.42 -4.97
CA GLN A 128 -3.38 0.56 -6.02
C GLN A 128 -3.41 -0.12 -7.38
N ILE A 129 -4.49 0.11 -8.13
CA ILE A 129 -4.61 -0.25 -9.53
C ILE A 129 -4.18 0.96 -10.36
N PHE A 130 -3.26 0.76 -11.28
CA PHE A 130 -2.75 1.84 -12.15
C PHE A 130 -3.34 1.77 -13.56
N ALA A 131 -3.62 0.58 -14.05
CA ALA A 131 -4.22 0.32 -15.35
C ALA A 131 -4.72 -1.13 -15.40
N GLY A 132 -5.64 -1.38 -16.29
CA GLY A 132 -6.16 -2.72 -16.57
C GLY A 132 -7.39 -2.65 -17.47
N ASP A 133 -8.04 -3.79 -17.63
CA ASP A 133 -9.29 -3.96 -18.33
C ASP A 133 -10.21 -4.88 -17.52
N GLY A 134 -11.53 -4.70 -17.63
CA GLY A 134 -12.50 -5.54 -16.94
C GLY A 134 -12.39 -5.56 -15.42
N THR A 135 -12.73 -6.67 -14.80
CA THR A 135 -12.75 -6.81 -13.34
C THR A 135 -11.76 -7.85 -12.84
N ALA A 136 -11.20 -7.62 -11.65
CA ALA A 136 -10.28 -8.55 -10.99
C ALA A 136 -10.44 -8.50 -9.46
N THR A 137 -9.95 -9.55 -8.81
CA THR A 137 -9.85 -9.63 -7.34
C THR A 137 -8.41 -9.88 -6.94
N ILE A 138 -7.89 -9.07 -6.03
CA ILE A 138 -6.56 -9.24 -5.44
C ILE A 138 -6.75 -9.79 -4.03
N THR A 139 -5.98 -10.83 -3.70
CA THR A 139 -6.01 -11.47 -2.38
C THR A 139 -4.57 -11.66 -1.88
N ILE A 140 -4.36 -11.59 -0.57
CA ILE A 140 -3.12 -12.04 0.04
C ILE A 140 -3.32 -13.48 0.54
N GLU A 141 -2.33 -14.31 0.27
CA GLU A 141 -2.19 -15.64 0.85
C GLU A 141 -1.05 -15.67 1.86
N ASP A 142 -1.17 -16.51 2.87
CA ASP A 142 -0.16 -16.70 3.89
C ASP A 142 0.27 -18.17 4.05
N ALA A 143 1.50 -18.38 4.54
CA ALA A 143 2.03 -19.70 4.84
C ALA A 143 3.02 -19.69 6.01
N SER A 144 3.13 -20.81 6.72
CA SER A 144 4.16 -21.00 7.75
C SER A 144 5.51 -21.41 7.15
N THR A 145 5.49 -22.00 5.95
CA THR A 145 6.67 -22.42 5.18
C THR A 145 6.60 -21.86 3.78
N ASN A 146 7.73 -21.39 3.25
CA ASN A 146 7.78 -20.70 1.95
C ASN A 146 7.85 -21.69 0.78
N THR A 147 6.83 -22.54 0.67
CA THR A 147 6.70 -23.54 -0.41
C THR A 147 5.30 -23.45 -1.01
N ASN A 148 5.21 -23.54 -2.34
CA ASN A 148 3.98 -23.23 -3.08
C ASN A 148 2.72 -23.94 -2.56
N PRO A 149 2.64 -25.23 -2.32
CA PRO A 149 1.37 -25.84 -1.92
C PRO A 149 0.87 -25.44 -0.52
N ASN A 150 1.70 -24.75 0.27
CA ASN A 150 1.36 -24.40 1.66
C ASN A 150 0.68 -23.03 1.81
N PHE A 151 0.63 -22.24 0.75
CA PHE A 151 -0.06 -20.95 0.77
C PHE A 151 -1.57 -21.15 0.69
N ALA A 152 -2.29 -20.43 1.55
CA ALA A 152 -3.75 -20.38 1.56
C ALA A 152 -4.23 -18.94 1.74
N ALA A 153 -5.43 -18.65 1.24
CA ALA A 153 -6.01 -17.32 1.34
C ALA A 153 -6.06 -16.84 2.80
N LEU A 154 -5.45 -15.69 3.06
CA LEU A 154 -5.54 -15.01 4.34
C LEU A 154 -6.94 -14.42 4.46
N THR A 155 -7.73 -14.98 5.36
CA THR A 155 -9.14 -14.60 5.52
C THR A 155 -9.29 -13.11 5.81
N GLY A 156 -10.05 -12.42 4.98
CA GLY A 156 -10.29 -10.98 5.07
C GLY A 156 -9.31 -10.13 4.24
N ALA A 157 -8.17 -10.67 3.79
CA ALA A 157 -7.21 -9.95 2.96
C ALA A 157 -7.56 -10.05 1.47
N THR A 158 -8.71 -9.53 1.09
CA THR A 158 -9.19 -9.52 -0.30
C THR A 158 -9.83 -8.18 -0.63
N THR A 159 -9.59 -7.70 -1.83
CA THR A 159 -10.19 -6.44 -2.31
C THR A 159 -11.69 -6.59 -2.62
N GLY A 160 -12.20 -7.82 -2.72
CA GLY A 160 -13.43 -8.06 -3.50
C GLY A 160 -13.18 -7.82 -4.99
N GLU A 161 -14.26 -7.81 -5.77
CA GLU A 161 -14.17 -7.52 -7.20
C GLU A 161 -13.98 -6.02 -7.43
N LEU A 162 -12.93 -5.66 -8.18
CA LEU A 162 -12.59 -4.30 -8.57
C LEU A 162 -12.75 -4.11 -10.07
N ASP A 163 -13.29 -2.97 -10.50
CA ASP A 163 -13.22 -2.53 -11.90
C ASP A 163 -11.81 -1.97 -12.17
N CYS A 164 -11.02 -2.71 -12.95
CA CYS A 164 -9.64 -2.35 -13.25
C CYS A 164 -9.47 -1.42 -14.46
N SER A 165 -10.57 -1.03 -15.12
CA SER A 165 -10.53 -0.08 -16.24
C SER A 165 -10.20 1.35 -15.82
N SER A 166 -10.27 1.65 -14.54
CA SER A 166 -9.93 2.94 -13.94
C SER A 166 -8.89 2.79 -12.83
N VAL A 167 -8.17 3.89 -12.55
CA VAL A 167 -7.25 3.95 -11.39
C VAL A 167 -8.06 3.82 -10.11
N GLN A 168 -7.70 2.86 -9.28
CA GLN A 168 -8.32 2.62 -7.98
C GLN A 168 -7.27 2.42 -6.90
N LYS A 169 -7.65 2.72 -5.67
CA LYS A 169 -6.84 2.54 -4.48
C LYS A 169 -7.74 2.16 -3.32
N GLY A 170 -7.20 1.49 -2.33
CA GLY A 170 -7.95 1.18 -1.13
C GLY A 170 -7.13 0.52 -0.05
N VAL A 171 -7.77 0.43 1.10
CA VAL A 171 -7.26 -0.22 2.31
C VAL A 171 -8.24 -1.32 2.69
N VAL A 172 -7.71 -2.46 3.08
CA VAL A 172 -8.50 -3.57 3.64
C VAL A 172 -7.92 -3.96 4.99
N ASP A 173 -8.70 -3.74 6.02
CA ASP A 173 -8.33 -4.09 7.39
C ASP A 173 -8.70 -5.53 7.72
N LEU A 174 -7.80 -6.21 8.38
CA LEU A 174 -8.08 -7.50 9.00
C LEU A 174 -8.60 -7.28 10.42
N THR A 175 -9.42 -8.20 10.88
CA THR A 175 -9.85 -8.19 12.28
C THR A 175 -8.64 -8.32 13.23
N ALA A 176 -8.68 -7.62 14.35
CA ALA A 176 -7.59 -7.57 15.33
C ALA A 176 -7.20 -8.94 15.94
N THR A 177 -8.00 -9.97 15.69
CA THR A 177 -7.73 -11.35 16.16
C THR A 177 -7.33 -12.29 15.02
N ARG A 178 -7.12 -11.77 13.80
CA ARG A 178 -6.74 -12.57 12.66
C ARG A 178 -5.29 -13.01 12.75
N ALA A 179 -5.08 -14.32 12.78
CA ALA A 179 -3.73 -14.85 12.65
C ALA A 179 -3.19 -14.63 11.24
N VAL A 180 -1.96 -14.13 11.16
CA VAL A 180 -1.21 -13.94 9.90
C VAL A 180 0.09 -14.71 10.02
N LYS A 181 0.32 -15.66 9.14
CA LYS A 181 1.53 -16.49 9.14
C LYS A 181 2.73 -15.73 8.58
N ARG A 182 3.92 -16.31 8.71
CA ARG A 182 5.21 -15.67 8.42
C ARG A 182 5.36 -15.21 6.96
N TYR A 183 5.03 -16.07 5.99
CA TYR A 183 5.25 -15.79 4.57
C TYR A 183 3.97 -15.31 3.91
N LEU A 184 4.07 -14.26 3.10
CA LEU A 184 2.96 -13.64 2.40
C LEU A 184 3.20 -13.64 0.90
N ARG A 185 2.15 -13.82 0.11
CA ARG A 185 2.17 -13.60 -1.33
C ARG A 185 0.85 -13.02 -1.81
N TRP A 186 0.89 -12.36 -2.95
CA TRP A 186 -0.32 -11.91 -3.65
C TRP A 186 -0.92 -13.04 -4.49
N GLN A 187 -2.23 -12.98 -4.69
CA GLN A 187 -2.96 -13.73 -5.68
C GLN A 187 -3.85 -12.79 -6.49
N LEU A 188 -4.08 -13.14 -7.74
CA LEU A 188 -4.90 -12.40 -8.67
C LEU A 188 -5.90 -13.35 -9.36
N SER A 189 -7.19 -13.03 -9.22
CA SER A 189 -8.25 -13.62 -10.03
C SER A 189 -8.64 -12.61 -11.10
N LEU A 190 -8.43 -12.95 -12.35
CA LEU A 190 -8.83 -12.15 -13.51
C LEU A 190 -10.27 -12.52 -13.87
N ASN A 191 -11.26 -11.95 -13.21
CA ASN A 191 -12.67 -12.29 -13.41
C ASN A 191 -13.09 -12.04 -14.85
N THR A 192 -13.06 -10.79 -15.32
CA THR A 192 -13.24 -10.41 -16.73
C THR A 192 -12.05 -9.68 -17.31
N ALA A 193 -11.06 -9.31 -16.47
CA ALA A 193 -9.85 -8.65 -16.92
C ALA A 193 -8.92 -9.61 -17.67
N THR A 194 -8.15 -9.11 -18.61
CA THR A 194 -7.06 -9.83 -19.27
C THR A 194 -5.70 -9.44 -18.70
N THR A 195 -5.59 -8.21 -18.18
CA THR A 195 -4.38 -7.68 -17.54
C THR A 195 -4.73 -6.66 -16.46
N VAL A 196 -3.95 -6.64 -15.40
CA VAL A 196 -4.04 -5.64 -14.32
C VAL A 196 -2.65 -5.19 -13.92
N THR A 197 -2.42 -3.88 -13.93
CA THR A 197 -1.21 -3.26 -13.39
C THR A 197 -1.50 -2.75 -12.00
N PHE A 198 -0.85 -3.32 -10.99
CA PHE A 198 -1.10 -2.95 -9.59
C PHE A 198 0.15 -2.95 -8.73
N ALA A 199 0.04 -2.34 -7.55
CA ALA A 199 0.96 -2.49 -6.44
C ALA A 199 0.17 -2.92 -5.20
N LEU A 200 0.82 -3.67 -4.31
CA LEU A 200 0.23 -4.20 -3.09
C LEU A 200 1.25 -4.19 -1.96
N ALA A 201 0.85 -3.68 -0.81
CA ALA A 201 1.63 -3.70 0.41
C ALA A 201 0.81 -4.26 1.58
N PHE A 202 1.49 -4.76 2.60
CA PHE A 202 0.86 -5.28 3.81
C PHE A 202 1.62 -4.86 5.06
N CYS A 203 0.88 -4.49 6.09
CA CYS A 203 1.41 -4.21 7.42
C CYS A 203 0.76 -5.15 8.44
N ARG A 204 1.59 -5.84 9.23
CA ARG A 204 1.12 -6.61 10.39
C ARG A 204 0.88 -5.72 11.57
N THR A 205 -0.18 -5.96 12.29
CA THR A 205 -0.32 -5.40 13.63
C THR A 205 0.61 -6.15 14.58
N ILE A 206 1.46 -5.39 15.24
CA ILE A 206 2.36 -5.91 16.27
C ILE A 206 1.90 -5.28 17.58
N THR A 207 1.67 -6.10 18.62
CA THR A 207 1.50 -5.56 19.98
C THR A 207 2.77 -4.80 20.34
N VAL A 208 2.64 -3.50 20.47
CA VAL A 208 3.63 -2.74 21.22
C VAL A 208 3.24 -2.96 22.67
N GLY A 209 4.03 -3.74 23.40
CA GLY A 209 3.93 -3.72 24.84
C GLY A 209 4.21 -2.29 25.29
N PHE A 210 3.22 -1.63 25.86
CA PHE A 210 3.34 -0.37 26.56
C PHE A 210 3.73 -0.63 27.99
#